data_0ea060186c85445155b2221eccdab35b
#
_entry.id   0ea060186c85445155b2221eccdab35b
#
_cell.length_a   1.000
_cell.length_b   1.000
_cell.length_c   1.000
_cell.angle_alpha   90.00
_cell.angle_beta   90.00
_cell.angle_gamma   90.00
#
_symmetry.space_group_name_H-M   'P 1'
#
loop_
_entity.id
_entity.type
_entity.pdbx_description
1 polymer ?
#
loop_
_entity_poly.entity_id
_entity_poly.type
_entity_poly.pdbx_seq_one_letter_code
_entity_poly.pdbx_strand_id
1 'polypeptide(L)'
;MSYHDERSRRSWQNAEEILGRTGFGPGDIMIDVGCGEGFFALPAARIAGSSGRVVGIDINGDAVSRMLGRAGKEGLSNVEGIVGAGEETRVCTGCADLIFFGIDLHDFADPRKVLGNARLMVKAGGTLCDLDWQKRPTPFGPPISIRFDEQTAAALIRDAGFSIERIEEVPPWFYLILAVPDPRAPPGKHPEVQSGKNLSEAEFMQ
;
A
#
# COMPACT_ATOMS: atom_id res chain seq x y z
N MET A 1 -21.36 12.80 -1.67
CA MET A 1 -20.84 11.59 -1.01
C MET A 1 -19.34 11.67 -1.13
N SER A 2 -18.61 11.67 -0.03
CA SER A 2 -17.14 11.64 -0.08
C SER A 2 -16.69 10.21 -0.41
N TYR A 3 -15.87 10.02 -1.43
CA TYR A 3 -15.31 8.70 -1.76
C TYR A 3 -14.27 8.22 -0.72
N HIS A 4 -13.91 9.08 0.23
CA HIS A 4 -13.12 8.73 1.40
C HIS A 4 -13.95 8.18 2.57
N ASP A 5 -15.30 8.29 2.52
CA ASP A 5 -16.15 7.72 3.55
C ASP A 5 -16.20 6.19 3.44
N GLU A 6 -15.70 5.51 4.44
CA GLU A 6 -15.53 4.05 4.44
C GLU A 6 -16.87 3.30 4.28
N ARG A 7 -17.98 3.79 4.87
CA ARG A 7 -19.30 3.17 4.68
C ARG A 7 -19.73 3.19 3.23
N SER A 8 -19.51 4.32 2.58
CA SER A 8 -19.75 4.46 1.14
C SER A 8 -18.84 3.54 0.34
N ARG A 9 -17.54 3.50 0.70
CA ARG A 9 -16.54 2.68 0.03
C ARG A 9 -16.87 1.18 0.05
N ARG A 10 -17.35 0.64 1.16
CA ARG A 10 -17.77 -0.77 1.28
C ARG A 10 -18.92 -1.17 0.35
N SER A 11 -19.70 -0.22 -0.16
CA SER A 11 -20.79 -0.51 -1.10
C SER A 11 -20.31 -0.78 -2.54
N TRP A 12 -19.06 -0.41 -2.87
CA TRP A 12 -18.50 -0.52 -4.22
C TRP A 12 -17.07 -1.09 -4.24
N GLN A 13 -16.46 -1.40 -3.08
CA GLN A 13 -15.14 -2.00 -2.99
C GLN A 13 -15.10 -3.02 -1.86
N ASN A 14 -14.65 -4.23 -2.17
CA ASN A 14 -14.50 -5.34 -1.23
C ASN A 14 -13.00 -5.57 -0.96
N ALA A 15 -12.55 -5.17 0.24
CA ALA A 15 -11.13 -5.23 0.61
C ALA A 15 -10.62 -6.68 0.68
N GLU A 16 -11.42 -7.60 1.24
CA GLU A 16 -11.04 -9.00 1.38
C GLU A 16 -10.87 -9.68 0.00
N GLU A 17 -11.78 -9.39 -0.94
CA GLU A 17 -11.68 -9.90 -2.31
C GLU A 17 -10.43 -9.38 -3.01
N ILE A 18 -10.13 -8.08 -2.87
CA ILE A 18 -8.96 -7.45 -3.49
C ILE A 18 -7.68 -8.02 -2.90
N LEU A 19 -7.58 -8.13 -1.57
CA LEU A 19 -6.42 -8.74 -0.92
C LEU A 19 -6.23 -10.20 -1.33
N GLY A 20 -7.32 -10.96 -1.50
CA GLY A 20 -7.26 -12.33 -2.01
C GLY A 20 -6.63 -12.47 -3.40
N ARG A 21 -6.67 -11.40 -4.22
CA ARG A 21 -6.04 -11.40 -5.55
C ARG A 21 -4.51 -11.21 -5.50
N THR A 22 -3.97 -10.74 -4.37
CA THR A 22 -2.52 -10.46 -4.20
C THR A 22 -1.70 -11.68 -3.78
N GLY A 23 -2.36 -12.75 -3.35
CA GLY A 23 -1.70 -13.92 -2.75
C GLY A 23 -1.35 -13.74 -1.27
N PHE A 24 -1.68 -12.58 -0.66
CA PHE A 24 -1.47 -12.29 0.75
C PHE A 24 -2.24 -13.26 1.66
N GLY A 25 -1.60 -13.79 2.68
CA GLY A 25 -2.15 -14.84 3.51
C GLY A 25 -1.68 -14.84 4.98
N PRO A 26 -2.01 -15.91 5.73
CA PRO A 26 -1.63 -16.03 7.13
C PRO A 26 -0.12 -16.02 7.34
N GLY A 27 0.33 -15.22 8.30
CA GLY A 27 1.75 -15.07 8.65
C GLY A 27 2.50 -14.02 7.84
N ASP A 28 1.89 -13.45 6.79
CA ASP A 28 2.52 -12.45 5.95
C ASP A 28 2.59 -11.07 6.61
N ILE A 29 3.55 -10.28 6.13
CA ILE A 29 3.74 -8.88 6.53
C ILE A 29 3.29 -7.98 5.38
N MET A 30 2.30 -7.11 5.63
CA MET A 30 1.85 -6.09 4.70
C MET A 30 2.25 -4.69 5.17
N ILE A 31 2.68 -3.86 4.24
CA ILE A 31 2.81 -2.41 4.44
C ILE A 31 1.77 -1.73 3.54
N ASP A 32 0.82 -1.04 4.18
CA ASP A 32 -0.26 -0.26 3.53
C ASP A 32 0.17 1.20 3.48
N VAL A 33 0.56 1.68 2.31
CA VAL A 33 1.06 3.06 2.11
C VAL A 33 -0.10 3.93 1.67
N GLY A 34 -0.42 4.96 2.46
CA GLY A 34 -1.67 5.71 2.34
C GLY A 34 -2.84 4.99 3.01
N CYS A 35 -2.59 4.38 4.18
CA CYS A 35 -3.55 3.49 4.83
C CYS A 35 -4.87 4.13 5.25
N GLY A 36 -4.92 5.47 5.39
CA GLY A 36 -6.09 6.18 5.88
C GLY A 36 -6.59 5.65 7.23
N GLU A 37 -7.88 5.40 7.33
CA GLU A 37 -8.52 4.82 8.52
C GLU A 37 -8.50 3.27 8.53
N GLY A 38 -7.68 2.64 7.68
CA GLY A 38 -7.44 1.20 7.67
C GLY A 38 -8.44 0.39 6.84
N PHE A 39 -8.95 0.94 5.75
CA PHE A 39 -9.90 0.22 4.89
C PHE A 39 -9.33 -1.12 4.40
N PHE A 40 -8.05 -1.18 4.03
CA PHE A 40 -7.33 -2.40 3.66
C PHE A 40 -6.52 -2.98 4.83
N ALA A 41 -5.89 -2.13 5.66
CA ALA A 41 -5.04 -2.58 6.76
C ALA A 41 -5.77 -3.50 7.76
N LEU A 42 -7.03 -3.18 8.15
CA LEU A 42 -7.75 -3.99 9.13
C LEU A 42 -8.19 -5.36 8.58
N PRO A 43 -8.77 -5.47 7.36
CA PRO A 43 -8.97 -6.77 6.71
C PRO A 43 -7.69 -7.57 6.55
N ALA A 44 -6.60 -6.93 6.12
CA ALA A 44 -5.30 -7.59 6.00
C ALA A 44 -4.81 -8.16 7.33
N ALA A 45 -4.98 -7.43 8.44
CA ALA A 45 -4.59 -7.90 9.76
C ALA A 45 -5.36 -9.16 10.20
N ARG A 46 -6.66 -9.23 9.85
CA ARG A 46 -7.46 -10.46 10.10
C ARG A 46 -6.97 -11.63 9.26
N ILE A 47 -6.61 -11.40 7.99
CA ILE A 47 -6.08 -12.43 7.08
C ILE A 47 -4.72 -12.92 7.56
N ALA A 48 -3.80 -11.99 7.89
CA ALA A 48 -2.46 -12.32 8.38
C ALA A 48 -2.47 -13.11 9.69
N GLY A 49 -3.46 -12.86 10.54
CA GLY A 49 -3.57 -13.51 11.85
C GLY A 49 -2.47 -13.09 12.82
N SER A 50 -2.40 -13.76 13.98
CA SER A 50 -1.47 -13.39 15.05
C SER A 50 0.01 -13.63 14.72
N SER A 51 0.32 -14.41 13.69
CA SER A 51 1.69 -14.66 13.21
C SER A 51 2.15 -13.70 12.11
N GLY A 52 1.22 -12.93 11.53
CA GLY A 52 1.53 -11.90 10.54
C GLY A 52 1.45 -10.49 11.13
N ARG A 53 1.72 -9.49 10.32
CA ARG A 53 1.79 -8.08 10.74
C ARG A 53 1.31 -7.14 9.63
N VAL A 54 0.65 -6.07 10.02
CA VAL A 54 0.27 -5.00 9.10
C VAL A 54 0.77 -3.66 9.62
N VAL A 55 1.48 -2.92 8.78
CA VAL A 55 1.96 -1.57 9.11
C VAL A 55 1.29 -0.59 8.15
N GLY A 56 0.46 0.30 8.69
CA GLY A 56 -0.14 1.39 7.93
C GLY A 56 0.70 2.66 8.02
N ILE A 57 0.97 3.28 6.88
CA ILE A 57 1.65 4.58 6.78
C ILE A 57 0.66 5.60 6.22
N ASP A 58 0.48 6.73 6.87
CA ASP A 58 -0.32 7.85 6.36
C ASP A 58 0.19 9.18 6.92
N ILE A 59 0.09 10.24 6.12
CA ILE A 59 0.45 11.58 6.55
C ILE A 59 -0.57 12.17 7.53
N ASN A 60 -1.80 11.66 7.51
CA ASN A 60 -2.89 12.10 8.37
C ASN A 60 -2.90 11.35 9.70
N GLY A 61 -2.32 11.96 10.75
CA GLY A 61 -2.23 11.37 12.08
C GLY A 61 -3.59 11.03 12.71
N ASP A 62 -4.65 11.79 12.40
CA ASP A 62 -5.99 11.49 12.90
C ASP A 62 -6.56 10.22 12.23
N ALA A 63 -6.28 10.01 10.96
CA ALA A 63 -6.68 8.79 10.26
C ALA A 63 -5.97 7.56 10.83
N VAL A 64 -4.65 7.65 11.03
CA VAL A 64 -3.85 6.59 11.68
C VAL A 64 -4.38 6.29 13.08
N SER A 65 -4.68 7.32 13.89
CA SER A 65 -5.23 7.15 15.23
C SER A 65 -6.59 6.43 15.21
N ARG A 66 -7.46 6.76 14.23
CA ARG A 66 -8.74 6.07 14.05
C ARG A 66 -8.56 4.61 13.63
N MET A 67 -7.61 4.32 12.72
CA MET A 67 -7.26 2.95 12.33
C MET A 67 -6.85 2.13 13.55
N LEU A 68 -5.90 2.63 14.36
CA LEU A 68 -5.41 1.93 15.56
C LEU A 68 -6.53 1.78 16.62
N GLY A 69 -7.36 2.79 16.81
CA GLY A 69 -8.53 2.72 17.71
C GLY A 69 -9.55 1.65 17.28
N ARG A 70 -9.72 1.43 15.98
CA ARG A 70 -10.56 0.37 15.42
C ARG A 70 -9.90 -1.00 15.58
N ALA A 71 -8.58 -1.11 15.26
CA ALA A 71 -7.82 -2.33 15.49
C ALA A 71 -7.95 -2.81 16.96
N GLY A 72 -7.77 -1.90 17.92
CA GLY A 72 -7.93 -2.21 19.34
C GLY A 72 -9.34 -2.68 19.72
N LYS A 73 -10.40 -2.07 19.16
CA LYS A 73 -11.79 -2.51 19.38
C LYS A 73 -12.09 -3.90 18.78
N GLU A 74 -11.40 -4.27 17.71
CA GLU A 74 -11.52 -5.57 17.06
C GLU A 74 -10.57 -6.62 17.65
N GLY A 75 -9.70 -6.24 18.61
CA GLY A 75 -8.73 -7.14 19.22
C GLY A 75 -7.56 -7.52 18.30
N LEU A 76 -7.31 -6.69 17.27
CA LEU A 76 -6.19 -6.89 16.33
C LEU A 76 -4.90 -6.31 16.94
N SER A 77 -4.04 -7.17 17.48
CA SER A 77 -2.76 -6.78 18.10
C SER A 77 -1.61 -6.70 17.09
N ASN A 78 -1.84 -7.10 15.85
CA ASN A 78 -0.85 -7.19 14.77
C ASN A 78 -0.93 -6.01 13.78
N VAL A 79 -1.53 -4.87 14.19
CA VAL A 79 -1.61 -3.64 13.41
C VAL A 79 -0.76 -2.55 14.03
N GLU A 80 0.06 -1.92 13.23
CA GLU A 80 0.83 -0.74 13.60
C GLU A 80 0.51 0.43 12.68
N GLY A 81 0.67 1.64 13.20
CA GLY A 81 0.45 2.86 12.45
C GLY A 81 1.63 3.81 12.55
N ILE A 82 2.07 4.33 11.42
CA ILE A 82 3.13 5.32 11.33
C ILE A 82 2.59 6.59 10.68
N VAL A 83 2.74 7.72 11.37
CA VAL A 83 2.39 9.02 10.80
C VAL A 83 3.60 9.56 10.05
N GLY A 84 3.47 9.68 8.74
CA GLY A 84 4.55 10.17 7.87
C GLY A 84 4.17 10.16 6.40
N ALA A 85 4.86 10.96 5.60
CA ALA A 85 4.71 10.93 4.16
C ALA A 85 5.35 9.65 3.57
N GLY A 86 4.70 9.01 2.62
CA GLY A 86 5.20 7.80 1.96
C GLY A 86 6.58 8.01 1.31
N GLU A 87 6.82 9.22 0.82
CA GLU A 87 8.10 9.65 0.26
C GLU A 87 9.26 9.65 1.26
N GLU A 88 8.95 9.84 2.53
CA GLU A 88 9.94 10.03 3.62
C GLU A 88 10.00 8.81 4.56
N THR A 89 9.05 7.88 4.44
CA THR A 89 8.88 6.80 5.41
C THR A 89 9.35 5.47 4.83
N ARG A 90 10.32 4.87 5.52
CA ARG A 90 10.77 3.50 5.27
C ARG A 90 10.72 2.73 6.59
N VAL A 91 9.84 1.73 6.65
CA VAL A 91 9.60 0.93 7.87
C VAL A 91 10.75 -0.05 8.14
N CYS A 92 11.27 -0.64 7.07
CA CYS A 92 12.25 -1.72 7.15
C CYS A 92 13.04 -1.86 5.84
N THR A 93 13.87 -2.87 5.75
CA THR A 93 14.53 -3.29 4.51
C THR A 93 14.21 -4.75 4.24
N GLY A 94 13.57 -5.03 3.11
CA GLY A 94 13.28 -6.40 2.65
C GLY A 94 12.41 -7.23 3.60
N CYS A 95 11.46 -6.61 4.29
CA CYS A 95 10.65 -7.29 5.30
C CYS A 95 9.21 -7.61 4.85
N ALA A 96 8.66 -6.87 3.87
CA ALA A 96 7.27 -6.99 3.50
C ALA A 96 7.04 -8.09 2.46
N ASP A 97 6.04 -8.93 2.71
CA ASP A 97 5.52 -9.87 1.74
C ASP A 97 4.63 -9.14 0.72
N LEU A 98 3.91 -8.10 1.19
CA LEU A 98 3.07 -7.25 0.36
C LEU A 98 3.30 -5.77 0.68
N ILE A 99 3.60 -4.96 -0.35
CA ILE A 99 3.44 -3.50 -0.31
C ILE A 99 2.15 -3.18 -1.05
N PHE A 100 1.27 -2.42 -0.42
CA PHE A 100 -0.05 -2.13 -0.95
C PHE A 100 -0.28 -0.62 -1.09
N PHE A 101 -0.76 -0.20 -2.26
CA PHE A 101 -1.26 1.13 -2.56
C PHE A 101 -2.75 1.03 -2.85
N GLY A 102 -3.57 1.69 -2.05
CA GLY A 102 -5.01 1.52 -2.08
C GLY A 102 -5.80 2.72 -2.58
N ILE A 103 -5.77 3.00 -3.89
CA ILE A 103 -6.41 4.13 -4.57
C ILE A 103 -5.75 5.49 -4.24
N ASP A 104 -4.44 5.52 -4.12
CA ASP A 104 -3.69 6.69 -3.64
C ASP A 104 -2.34 6.94 -4.34
N LEU A 105 -1.85 6.02 -5.21
CA LEU A 105 -0.57 6.22 -5.88
C LEU A 105 -0.53 7.53 -6.69
N HIS A 106 -1.66 7.94 -7.26
CA HIS A 106 -1.82 9.19 -8.01
C HIS A 106 -1.82 10.45 -7.14
N ASP A 107 -2.02 10.33 -5.81
CA ASP A 107 -2.12 11.44 -4.87
C ASP A 107 -0.76 11.83 -4.25
N PHE A 108 0.27 10.99 -4.38
CA PHE A 108 1.61 11.32 -3.85
C PHE A 108 2.25 12.44 -4.66
N ALA A 109 2.93 13.35 -3.96
CA ALA A 109 3.67 14.45 -4.59
C ALA A 109 4.84 13.95 -5.45
N ASP A 110 5.50 12.86 -5.01
CA ASP A 110 6.55 12.16 -5.75
C ASP A 110 6.34 10.64 -5.73
N PRO A 111 5.51 10.10 -6.62
CA PRO A 111 5.24 8.67 -6.69
C PRO A 111 6.50 7.84 -6.99
N ARG A 112 7.52 8.40 -7.65
CA ARG A 112 8.80 7.70 -7.89
C ARG A 112 9.55 7.45 -6.58
N LYS A 113 9.57 8.43 -5.69
CA LYS A 113 10.23 8.32 -4.39
C LYS A 113 9.50 7.30 -3.49
N VAL A 114 8.17 7.34 -3.47
CA VAL A 114 7.34 6.35 -2.73
C VAL A 114 7.59 4.93 -3.24
N LEU A 115 7.55 4.73 -4.56
CA LEU A 115 7.81 3.42 -5.18
C LEU A 115 9.25 2.95 -4.94
N GLY A 116 10.22 3.87 -4.88
CA GLY A 116 11.59 3.55 -4.49
C GLY A 116 11.70 3.07 -3.04
N ASN A 117 10.98 3.69 -2.10
CA ASN A 117 10.88 3.20 -0.73
C ASN A 117 10.21 1.82 -0.68
N ALA A 118 9.12 1.62 -1.44
CA ALA A 118 8.44 0.33 -1.57
C ALA A 118 9.41 -0.76 -2.04
N ARG A 119 10.27 -0.45 -3.05
CA ARG A 119 11.28 -1.39 -3.56
C ARG A 119 12.31 -1.81 -2.52
N LEU A 120 12.64 -0.91 -1.59
CA LEU A 120 13.57 -1.22 -0.50
C LEU A 120 12.90 -2.04 0.62
N MET A 121 11.59 -1.87 0.84
CA MET A 121 10.86 -2.53 1.92
C MET A 121 10.36 -3.93 1.55
N VAL A 122 10.09 -4.18 0.27
CA VAL A 122 9.57 -5.48 -0.17
C VAL A 122 10.65 -6.56 -0.15
N LYS A 123 10.30 -7.79 0.26
CA LYS A 123 11.16 -9.00 0.16
C LYS A 123 11.50 -9.30 -1.30
N ALA A 124 12.59 -10.04 -1.55
CA ALA A 124 12.95 -10.50 -2.90
C ALA A 124 11.82 -11.33 -3.57
N GLY A 125 11.08 -12.10 -2.78
CA GLY A 125 9.91 -12.87 -3.25
C GLY A 125 8.56 -12.24 -2.91
N GLY A 126 8.55 -10.98 -2.44
CA GLY A 126 7.32 -10.26 -2.11
C GLY A 126 6.70 -9.57 -3.31
N THR A 127 5.52 -9.03 -3.11
CA THR A 127 4.69 -8.42 -4.15
C THR A 127 4.42 -6.94 -3.83
N LEU A 128 4.36 -6.11 -4.87
CA LEU A 128 3.75 -4.79 -4.84
C LEU A 128 2.38 -4.89 -5.51
N CYS A 129 1.36 -4.35 -4.86
CA CYS A 129 0.02 -4.17 -5.42
C CYS A 129 -0.32 -2.69 -5.50
N ASP A 130 -0.68 -2.23 -6.68
CA ASP A 130 -1.29 -0.92 -6.92
C ASP A 130 -2.73 -1.14 -7.39
N LEU A 131 -3.69 -0.73 -6.56
CA LEU A 131 -5.10 -0.68 -6.90
C LEU A 131 -5.47 0.78 -7.07
N ASP A 132 -5.87 1.20 -8.28
CA ASP A 132 -6.21 2.61 -8.49
C ASP A 132 -7.36 2.80 -9.47
N TRP A 133 -7.83 4.04 -9.56
CA TRP A 133 -8.91 4.45 -10.43
C TRP A 133 -8.54 4.37 -11.91
N GLN A 134 -9.40 3.76 -12.70
CA GLN A 134 -9.26 3.86 -14.16
C GLN A 134 -9.38 5.32 -14.61
N LYS A 135 -8.56 5.72 -15.59
CA LYS A 135 -8.54 7.08 -16.13
C LYS A 135 -9.70 7.31 -17.11
N ARG A 136 -10.92 7.14 -16.62
CA ARG A 136 -12.19 7.33 -17.37
C ARG A 136 -13.24 8.03 -16.50
N PRO A 137 -14.31 8.58 -17.09
CA PRO A 137 -15.41 9.15 -16.33
C PRO A 137 -16.03 8.14 -15.36
N THR A 138 -16.22 8.55 -14.10
CA THR A 138 -16.85 7.78 -13.03
C THR A 138 -17.87 8.66 -12.31
N PRO A 139 -18.91 8.10 -11.65
CA PRO A 139 -19.93 8.89 -10.95
C PRO A 139 -19.37 9.71 -9.78
N PHE A 140 -18.23 9.32 -9.24
CA PHE A 140 -17.49 9.97 -8.15
C PHE A 140 -16.01 9.55 -8.23
N GLY A 141 -15.20 10.07 -7.33
CA GLY A 141 -13.77 9.81 -7.27
C GLY A 141 -12.94 11.04 -7.58
N PRO A 142 -11.60 10.93 -7.63
CA PRO A 142 -10.72 12.03 -7.93
C PRO A 142 -10.91 12.53 -9.38
N PRO A 143 -10.54 13.78 -9.70
CA PRO A 143 -10.55 14.29 -11.07
C PRO A 143 -9.76 13.39 -12.02
N ILE A 144 -10.26 13.18 -13.25
CA ILE A 144 -9.59 12.35 -14.26
C ILE A 144 -8.17 12.85 -14.56
N SER A 145 -7.94 14.15 -14.43
CA SER A 145 -6.65 14.79 -14.74
C SER A 145 -5.50 14.33 -13.84
N ILE A 146 -5.79 13.91 -12.60
CA ILE A 146 -4.76 13.43 -11.66
C ILE A 146 -4.61 11.91 -11.68
N ARG A 147 -5.59 11.17 -12.21
CA ARG A 147 -5.51 9.70 -12.27
C ARG A 147 -4.43 9.25 -13.23
N PHE A 148 -3.71 8.22 -12.85
CA PHE A 148 -2.87 7.48 -13.79
C PHE A 148 -3.73 6.48 -14.57
N ASP A 149 -3.41 6.29 -15.84
CA ASP A 149 -3.84 5.09 -16.54
C ASP A 149 -2.91 3.93 -16.20
N GLU A 150 -3.34 2.71 -16.51
CA GLU A 150 -2.62 1.47 -16.18
C GLU A 150 -1.20 1.45 -16.77
N GLN A 151 -1.02 2.07 -17.94
CA GLN A 151 0.28 2.12 -18.61
C GLN A 151 1.23 3.09 -17.91
N THR A 152 0.72 4.25 -17.47
CA THR A 152 1.48 5.25 -16.72
C THR A 152 1.91 4.69 -15.36
N ALA A 153 0.97 4.08 -14.60
CA ALA A 153 1.28 3.46 -13.31
C ALA A 153 2.29 2.32 -13.48
N ALA A 154 2.08 1.42 -14.46
CA ALA A 154 3.01 0.32 -14.74
C ALA A 154 4.41 0.81 -15.15
N ALA A 155 4.51 1.94 -15.87
CA ALA A 155 5.81 2.53 -16.21
C ALA A 155 6.54 3.03 -14.97
N LEU A 156 5.84 3.76 -14.07
CA LEU A 156 6.40 4.22 -12.80
C LEU A 156 6.90 3.05 -11.93
N ILE A 157 6.11 1.98 -11.84
CA ILE A 157 6.45 0.77 -11.08
C ILE A 157 7.68 0.08 -11.67
N ARG A 158 7.77 -0.04 -13.01
CA ARG A 158 8.98 -0.59 -13.67
C ARG A 158 10.21 0.27 -13.43
N ASP A 159 10.08 1.59 -13.54
CA ASP A 159 11.18 2.54 -13.30
C ASP A 159 11.72 2.44 -11.86
N ALA A 160 10.88 2.03 -10.90
CA ALA A 160 11.27 1.78 -9.52
C ALA A 160 11.97 0.42 -9.29
N GLY A 161 12.15 -0.40 -10.35
CA GLY A 161 12.85 -1.67 -10.28
C GLY A 161 11.95 -2.87 -10.00
N PHE A 162 10.72 -2.84 -10.49
CA PHE A 162 9.80 -3.96 -10.45
C PHE A 162 9.52 -4.52 -11.84
N SER A 163 9.23 -5.80 -11.92
CA SER A 163 8.65 -6.46 -13.09
C SER A 163 7.15 -6.63 -12.89
N ILE A 164 6.35 -6.19 -13.86
CA ILE A 164 4.90 -6.34 -13.81
C ILE A 164 4.55 -7.81 -14.08
N GLU A 165 3.81 -8.43 -13.17
CA GLU A 165 3.29 -9.78 -13.35
C GLU A 165 1.90 -9.76 -13.99
N ARG A 166 1.04 -8.85 -13.52
CA ARG A 166 -0.36 -8.81 -13.95
C ARG A 166 -0.91 -7.39 -13.90
N ILE A 167 -1.71 -7.05 -14.90
CA ILE A 167 -2.58 -5.88 -14.89
C ILE A 167 -3.99 -6.41 -15.16
N GLU A 168 -4.93 -6.10 -14.30
CA GLU A 168 -6.31 -6.54 -14.46
C GLU A 168 -7.31 -5.43 -14.14
N GLU A 169 -8.47 -5.48 -14.78
CA GLU A 169 -9.58 -4.62 -14.43
C GLU A 169 -10.25 -5.15 -13.14
N VAL A 170 -10.54 -4.22 -12.22
CA VAL A 170 -11.34 -4.48 -11.02
C VAL A 170 -12.62 -3.66 -11.14
N PRO A 171 -13.72 -4.28 -11.58
CA PRO A 171 -14.98 -3.60 -11.76
C PRO A 171 -15.48 -2.95 -10.45
N PRO A 172 -16.22 -1.84 -10.54
CA PRO A 172 -16.64 -1.22 -11.79
C PRO A 172 -15.70 -0.12 -12.31
N TRP A 173 -14.68 0.34 -11.57
CA TRP A 173 -13.96 1.58 -11.91
C TRP A 173 -12.45 1.54 -11.66
N PHE A 174 -11.90 0.38 -11.30
CA PHE A 174 -10.51 0.26 -10.87
C PHE A 174 -9.70 -0.63 -11.81
N TYR A 175 -8.40 -0.48 -11.74
CA TYR A 175 -7.42 -1.47 -12.16
C TYR A 175 -6.60 -1.95 -10.97
N LEU A 176 -5.97 -3.09 -11.12
CA LEU A 176 -5.02 -3.65 -10.16
C LEU A 176 -3.76 -4.06 -10.92
N ILE A 177 -2.61 -3.64 -10.42
CA ILE A 177 -1.30 -4.03 -10.91
C ILE A 177 -0.61 -4.86 -9.83
N LEU A 178 -0.17 -6.07 -10.18
CA LEU A 178 0.75 -6.85 -9.36
C LEU A 178 2.13 -6.83 -9.99
N ALA A 179 3.13 -6.58 -9.16
CA ALA A 179 4.52 -6.52 -9.58
C ALA A 179 5.44 -7.14 -8.52
N VAL A 180 6.56 -7.72 -8.97
CA VAL A 180 7.58 -8.30 -8.11
C VAL A 180 8.91 -7.58 -8.31
N PRO A 181 9.80 -7.56 -7.31
CA PRO A 181 11.14 -7.00 -7.49
C PRO A 181 11.85 -7.60 -8.70
N ASP A 182 12.32 -6.79 -9.63
CA ASP A 182 13.16 -7.28 -10.72
C ASP A 182 14.57 -7.59 -10.16
N PRO A 183 15.03 -8.84 -10.18
CA PRO A 183 16.33 -9.20 -9.65
C PRO A 183 17.51 -8.62 -10.45
N ARG A 184 17.26 -8.14 -11.68
CA ARG A 184 18.26 -7.53 -12.54
C ARG A 184 18.34 -6.01 -12.37
N ALA A 185 17.30 -5.39 -11.81
CA ALA A 185 17.27 -3.97 -11.53
C ALA A 185 17.81 -3.71 -10.12
N PRO A 186 18.89 -2.92 -9.96
CA PRO A 186 19.27 -2.47 -8.63
C PRO A 186 18.10 -1.64 -8.04
N PRO A 187 17.90 -1.67 -6.72
CA PRO A 187 16.96 -0.73 -6.10
C PRO A 187 17.34 0.68 -6.56
N GLY A 188 16.34 1.45 -7.01
CA GLY A 188 16.57 2.73 -7.68
C GLY A 188 17.53 3.61 -6.89
N LYS A 189 18.42 4.30 -7.59
CA LYS A 189 19.31 5.30 -6.99
C LYS A 189 18.46 6.48 -6.53
N HIS A 190 18.02 6.46 -5.29
CA HIS A 190 17.44 7.65 -4.65
C HIS A 190 18.52 8.37 -3.85
N PRO A 191 18.51 9.72 -3.83
CA PRO A 191 19.38 10.46 -2.93
C PRO A 191 19.14 9.97 -1.49
N GLU A 192 20.20 9.84 -0.72
CA GLU A 192 20.18 9.38 0.66
C GLU A 192 19.09 10.13 1.44
N VAL A 193 18.03 9.39 1.82
CA VAL A 193 17.05 9.89 2.77
C VAL A 193 17.77 9.98 4.11
N GLN A 194 17.93 11.19 4.63
CA GLN A 194 18.37 11.38 6.01
C GLN A 194 17.44 10.59 6.92
N SER A 195 18.01 9.74 7.75
CA SER A 195 17.35 8.76 8.61
C SER A 195 16.28 9.40 9.51
N GLY A 196 15.07 9.53 9.02
CA GLY A 196 13.89 9.74 9.84
C GLY A 196 13.41 8.38 10.35
N LYS A 197 13.53 8.16 11.65
CA LYS A 197 13.04 7.01 12.43
C LYS A 197 12.95 5.68 11.66
N ASN A 198 14.10 5.06 11.41
CA ASN A 198 14.16 3.62 11.21
C ASN A 198 13.83 2.97 12.56
N LEU A 199 12.79 2.17 12.64
CA LEU A 199 12.69 1.19 13.71
C LEU A 199 13.94 0.30 13.59
N SER A 200 14.68 0.08 14.68
CA SER A 200 15.81 -0.83 14.64
C SER A 200 15.31 -2.24 14.27
N GLU A 201 16.12 -3.03 13.57
CA GLU A 201 15.75 -4.42 13.23
C GLU A 201 15.31 -5.21 14.47
N ALA A 202 15.83 -4.86 15.67
CA ALA A 202 15.45 -5.46 16.95
C ALA A 202 14.03 -5.07 17.40
N GLU A 203 13.57 -3.85 17.10
CA GLU A 203 12.20 -3.39 17.41
C GLU A 203 11.19 -3.91 16.39
N PHE A 204 11.65 -4.27 15.18
CA PHE A 204 10.82 -4.84 14.15
C PHE A 204 10.52 -6.34 14.39
N MET A 205 11.37 -7.05 15.13
CA MET A 205 11.29 -8.50 15.38
C MET A 205 10.61 -8.89 16.72
N GLN A 206 10.12 -7.92 17.51
CA GLN A 206 9.37 -8.14 18.75
C GLN A 206 7.88 -7.98 18.52
#